data_b1b27e28d7a86c641d2021353cfbb195
#
_entry.id   b1b27e28d7a86c641d2021353cfbb195
#
_cell.length_a   1.000
_cell.length_b   1.000
_cell.length_c   1.000
_cell.angle_alpha   90.00
_cell.angle_beta   90.00
_cell.angle_gamma   90.00
#
_symmetry.space_group_name_H-M   'P 1'
#
loop_
_entity.id
_entity.type
_entity.pdbx_description
1 polymer ?
#
loop_
_entity_poly.entity_id
_entity_poly.type
_entity_poly.pdbx_seq_one_letter_code
_entity_poly.pdbx_strand_id
1 'polypeptide(L)'
;MCAASGHDADMLYATRFYADDPFVWWEASGKSHIALSPLEIDRAKPVAKAQVHALGEFVEKSSSAAAVIPGIAAKYKLKSFVVPEQFPAGLLETLRAKGLKITVSHEPFFPQRSRKTEHEVRKLTAALRVAETGLRRGIDVLRASKADKRGFLKWSNAPLTSERLRAEMDAAVLHAGGSPANTIVAGGLQGCDPHERGHGPLRANEAIVLDIFPRHATNFYFGDLTRTVVKGRATEALRKQYATVQNGKRWVMKQMRAGADGPALQKQLIERFKSEGYPTEQRDGRWVGMFHGVGHGLGLDLHESPRFAAGKLFAGLSITVEPGLYYPGAGGVRIEDVVIVGKTGVRNLTKFEEELELR
;
A
#
# COMPACT_ATOMS: atom_id res chain seq x y z
N MET A 1 -4.97 9.97 20.54
CA MET A 1 -4.80 10.39 19.11
C MET A 1 -5.84 11.44 18.74
N CYS A 2 -5.59 12.24 17.73
CA CYS A 2 -6.55 13.21 17.19
C CYS A 2 -6.38 13.24 15.65
N ALA A 3 -7.24 12.54 14.94
CA ALA A 3 -7.17 12.38 13.48
C ALA A 3 -8.52 11.90 12.92
N ALA A 4 -8.69 12.03 11.61
CA ALA A 4 -9.80 11.42 10.87
C ALA A 4 -9.46 9.95 10.56
N SER A 5 -10.27 9.01 10.98
CA SER A 5 -10.00 7.59 10.76
C SER A 5 -10.09 7.16 9.29
N GLY A 6 -10.70 7.99 8.44
CA GLY A 6 -10.66 7.82 6.98
C GLY A 6 -9.25 7.93 6.40
N HIS A 7 -8.39 8.72 7.05
CA HIS A 7 -7.02 9.06 6.61
C HIS A 7 -5.92 8.62 7.58
N ASP A 8 -6.28 8.10 8.75
CA ASP A 8 -5.34 7.63 9.78
C ASP A 8 -5.64 6.17 10.13
N ALA A 9 -4.73 5.30 9.77
CA ALA A 9 -4.91 3.87 9.94
C ALA A 9 -4.84 3.43 11.40
N ASP A 10 -4.11 4.14 12.27
CA ASP A 10 -4.07 3.86 13.70
C ASP A 10 -5.41 4.21 14.37
N MET A 11 -6.02 5.36 13.99
CA MET A 11 -7.38 5.70 14.43
C MET A 11 -8.40 4.65 13.99
N LEU A 12 -8.35 4.24 12.72
CA LEU A 12 -9.25 3.23 12.19
C LEU A 12 -9.05 1.86 12.88
N TYR A 13 -7.80 1.47 13.12
CA TYR A 13 -7.46 0.23 13.82
C TYR A 13 -7.98 0.23 15.26
N ALA A 14 -7.73 1.31 15.98
CA ALA A 14 -8.13 1.44 17.38
C ALA A 14 -9.64 1.46 17.56
N THR A 15 -10.35 2.15 16.67
CA THR A 15 -11.77 2.45 16.85
C THR A 15 -12.70 1.56 16.04
N ARG A 16 -12.25 1.01 14.90
CA ARG A 16 -13.07 0.35 13.86
C ARG A 16 -14.21 1.22 13.34
N PHE A 17 -14.16 2.50 13.62
CA PHE A 17 -15.14 3.48 13.20
C PHE A 17 -14.53 4.39 12.13
N TYR A 18 -15.18 4.49 10.97
CA TYR A 18 -14.76 5.34 9.87
C TYR A 18 -15.44 6.71 9.98
N ALA A 19 -14.62 7.76 9.97
CA ALA A 19 -15.07 9.15 9.88
C ALA A 19 -14.07 9.98 9.06
N ASP A 20 -14.60 10.90 8.24
CA ASP A 20 -13.80 11.81 7.42
C ASP A 20 -13.31 13.03 8.21
N ASP A 21 -14.00 13.38 9.31
CA ASP A 21 -13.62 14.46 10.20
C ASP A 21 -12.74 13.96 11.35
N PRO A 22 -11.74 14.76 11.81
CA PRO A 22 -10.92 14.42 12.96
C PRO A 22 -11.73 14.34 14.25
N PHE A 23 -11.44 13.32 15.06
CA PHE A 23 -11.99 13.16 16.39
C PHE A 23 -10.91 12.73 17.40
N VAL A 24 -11.23 12.76 18.68
CA VAL A 24 -10.28 12.39 19.74
C VAL A 24 -10.51 10.96 20.18
N TRP A 25 -9.44 10.17 20.16
CA TRP A 25 -9.36 8.86 20.80
C TRP A 25 -8.35 8.90 21.95
N TRP A 26 -8.69 8.25 23.06
CA TRP A 26 -7.75 8.03 24.16
C TRP A 26 -7.98 6.67 24.80
N GLU A 27 -6.94 6.20 25.50
CA GLU A 27 -7.02 5.05 26.37
C GLU A 27 -6.81 5.50 27.83
N ALA A 28 -7.65 5.03 28.72
CA ALA A 28 -7.54 5.28 30.15
C ALA A 28 -7.96 4.01 30.91
N SER A 29 -7.15 3.58 31.88
CA SER A 29 -7.42 2.38 32.71
C SER A 29 -7.72 1.12 31.89
N GLY A 30 -7.01 0.93 30.77
CA GLY A 30 -7.15 -0.22 29.85
C GLY A 30 -8.44 -0.20 29.01
N LYS A 31 -9.18 0.92 28.99
CA LYS A 31 -10.36 1.10 28.16
C LYS A 31 -10.13 2.13 27.07
N SER A 32 -10.61 1.81 25.87
CA SER A 32 -10.58 2.69 24.71
C SER A 32 -11.82 3.58 24.68
N HIS A 33 -11.64 4.86 24.39
CA HIS A 33 -12.69 5.88 24.37
C HIS A 33 -12.56 6.74 23.13
N ILE A 34 -13.69 7.28 22.64
CA ILE A 34 -13.74 8.30 21.59
C ILE A 34 -14.70 9.41 21.97
N ALA A 35 -14.35 10.66 21.63
CA ALA A 35 -15.24 11.82 21.78
C ALA A 35 -15.66 12.31 20.39
N LEU A 36 -16.95 12.35 20.15
CA LEU A 36 -17.56 12.63 18.85
C LEU A 36 -18.59 13.77 18.93
N SER A 37 -18.76 14.46 17.80
CA SER A 37 -19.84 15.40 17.59
C SER A 37 -21.20 14.68 17.50
N PRO A 38 -22.33 15.38 17.69
CA PRO A 38 -23.66 14.78 17.53
C PRO A 38 -23.89 14.13 16.16
N LEU A 39 -23.20 14.59 15.10
CA LEU A 39 -23.29 14.04 13.75
C LEU A 39 -22.83 12.59 13.67
N GLU A 40 -21.90 12.17 14.53
CA GLU A 40 -21.21 10.89 14.42
C GLU A 40 -21.61 9.87 15.51
N ILE A 41 -22.18 10.33 16.62
CA ILE A 41 -22.43 9.49 17.81
C ILE A 41 -23.29 8.27 17.47
N ASP A 42 -24.40 8.46 16.78
CA ASP A 42 -25.35 7.38 16.51
C ASP A 42 -24.82 6.38 15.49
N ARG A 43 -23.97 6.83 14.55
CA ARG A 43 -23.23 5.95 13.64
C ARG A 43 -22.14 5.14 14.36
N ALA A 44 -21.49 5.74 15.34
CA ALA A 44 -20.37 5.12 16.05
C ALA A 44 -20.82 4.04 17.06
N LYS A 45 -21.89 4.30 17.82
CA LYS A 45 -22.37 3.41 18.90
C LYS A 45 -22.46 1.91 18.51
N PRO A 46 -23.03 1.53 17.35
CA PRO A 46 -23.18 0.12 16.99
C PRO A 46 -21.89 -0.56 16.49
N VAL A 47 -20.87 0.22 16.08
CA VAL A 47 -19.70 -0.32 15.36
C VAL A 47 -18.37 -0.05 16.03
N ALA A 48 -18.26 1.03 16.81
CA ALA A 48 -16.98 1.44 17.40
C ALA A 48 -16.49 0.45 18.46
N LYS A 49 -15.21 0.09 18.37
CA LYS A 49 -14.51 -0.68 19.40
C LYS A 49 -13.96 0.24 20.50
N ALA A 50 -14.77 1.18 20.96
CA ALA A 50 -14.42 2.14 21.98
C ALA A 50 -15.69 2.63 22.69
N GLN A 51 -15.57 3.14 23.91
CA GLN A 51 -16.68 3.84 24.58
C GLN A 51 -16.89 5.18 23.88
N VAL A 52 -18.13 5.39 23.43
CA VAL A 52 -18.52 6.60 22.69
C VAL A 52 -19.02 7.66 23.64
N HIS A 53 -18.43 8.85 23.57
CA HIS A 53 -18.78 10.03 24.37
C HIS A 53 -19.18 11.19 23.47
N ALA A 54 -20.13 12.01 23.94
CA ALA A 54 -20.43 13.27 23.31
C ALA A 54 -19.35 14.32 23.66
N LEU A 55 -18.97 15.18 22.71
CA LEU A 55 -18.05 16.28 22.96
C LEU A 55 -18.50 17.17 24.13
N GLY A 56 -19.83 17.38 24.28
CA GLY A 56 -20.42 18.14 25.36
C GLY A 56 -20.17 17.60 26.77
N GLU A 57 -19.73 16.33 26.92
CA GLU A 57 -19.31 15.79 28.20
C GLU A 57 -18.00 16.40 28.74
N PHE A 58 -17.21 17.04 27.86
CA PHE A 58 -15.88 17.55 28.17
C PHE A 58 -15.74 19.05 28.01
N VAL A 59 -16.64 19.69 27.24
CA VAL A 59 -16.63 21.14 26.97
C VAL A 59 -18.03 21.66 26.66
N GLU A 60 -18.37 22.87 27.13
CA GLU A 60 -19.71 23.43 26.92
C GLU A 60 -19.91 24.10 25.56
N LYS A 61 -18.89 24.76 24.99
CA LYS A 61 -19.04 25.68 23.85
C LYS A 61 -18.02 25.51 22.73
N SER A 62 -17.26 24.41 22.68
CA SER A 62 -16.23 24.22 21.68
C SER A 62 -16.14 22.79 21.22
N SER A 63 -15.95 22.58 19.90
CA SER A 63 -15.65 21.27 19.31
C SER A 63 -14.16 21.05 19.05
N SER A 64 -13.29 22.04 19.33
CA SER A 64 -11.87 21.93 19.04
C SER A 64 -11.18 20.93 19.95
N ALA A 65 -10.28 20.10 19.39
CA ALA A 65 -9.47 19.16 20.16
C ALA A 65 -8.66 19.85 21.27
N ALA A 66 -8.22 21.11 21.05
CA ALA A 66 -7.51 21.93 22.02
C ALA A 66 -8.35 22.34 23.26
N ALA A 67 -9.68 22.23 23.16
CA ALA A 67 -10.59 22.41 24.30
C ALA A 67 -11.03 21.06 24.90
N VAL A 68 -11.32 20.08 24.05
CA VAL A 68 -11.81 18.74 24.43
C VAL A 68 -10.76 17.95 25.22
N ILE A 69 -9.49 17.93 24.79
CA ILE A 69 -8.43 17.13 25.45
C ILE A 69 -8.16 17.56 26.90
N PRO A 70 -8.09 18.87 27.24
CA PRO A 70 -8.03 19.29 28.65
C PRO A 70 -9.24 18.86 29.47
N GLY A 71 -10.46 18.90 28.91
CA GLY A 71 -11.66 18.40 29.55
C GLY A 71 -11.62 16.90 29.86
N ILE A 72 -11.11 16.10 28.91
CA ILE A 72 -10.83 14.67 29.11
C ILE A 72 -9.80 14.50 30.22
N ALA A 73 -8.69 15.25 30.20
CA ALA A 73 -7.66 15.21 31.23
C ALA A 73 -8.22 15.45 32.62
N ALA A 74 -9.08 16.48 32.78
CA ALA A 74 -9.74 16.81 34.05
C ALA A 74 -10.69 15.69 34.50
N LYS A 75 -11.59 15.22 33.62
CA LYS A 75 -12.60 14.19 33.94
C LYS A 75 -11.96 12.85 34.34
N TYR A 76 -10.92 12.43 33.65
CA TYR A 76 -10.21 11.17 33.88
C TYR A 76 -8.99 11.30 34.80
N LYS A 77 -8.72 12.51 35.34
CA LYS A 77 -7.55 12.81 36.19
C LYS A 77 -6.21 12.42 35.55
N LEU A 78 -6.10 12.62 34.24
CA LEU A 78 -4.90 12.32 33.47
C LEU A 78 -3.91 13.49 33.52
N LYS A 79 -2.66 13.24 33.94
CA LYS A 79 -1.61 14.26 34.05
C LYS A 79 -0.67 14.28 32.83
N SER A 80 -0.63 13.20 32.06
CA SER A 80 0.25 13.06 30.92
C SER A 80 -0.38 12.21 29.83
N PHE A 81 0.08 12.44 28.58
CA PHE A 81 -0.33 11.70 27.41
C PHE A 81 0.88 11.24 26.62
N VAL A 82 0.76 10.07 26.00
CA VAL A 82 1.64 9.64 24.91
C VAL A 82 0.84 9.77 23.62
N VAL A 83 1.43 10.39 22.60
CA VAL A 83 0.83 10.62 21.28
C VAL A 83 1.69 10.04 20.19
N PRO A 84 1.11 9.63 19.03
CA PRO A 84 1.89 9.14 17.90
C PRO A 84 2.73 10.27 17.28
N GLU A 85 3.74 9.92 16.50
CA GLU A 85 4.64 10.86 15.82
C GLU A 85 3.88 11.81 14.87
N GLN A 86 2.79 11.33 14.25
CA GLN A 86 1.94 12.12 13.36
C GLN A 86 0.93 13.03 14.09
N PHE A 87 1.03 13.13 15.42
CA PHE A 87 0.13 14.02 16.17
C PHE A 87 0.31 15.47 15.73
N PRO A 88 -0.79 16.24 15.48
CA PRO A 88 -0.69 17.58 14.93
C PRO A 88 0.19 18.53 15.79
N ALA A 89 1.28 19.05 15.23
CA ALA A 89 2.26 19.85 15.96
C ALA A 89 1.64 21.10 16.62
N GLY A 90 0.77 21.83 15.92
CA GLY A 90 0.09 23.00 16.49
C GLY A 90 -0.82 22.66 17.67
N LEU A 91 -1.47 21.49 17.64
CA LEU A 91 -2.26 21.00 18.76
C LEU A 91 -1.35 20.60 19.93
N LEU A 92 -0.23 19.93 19.65
CA LEU A 92 0.77 19.56 20.66
C LEU A 92 1.26 20.78 21.44
N GLU A 93 1.69 21.84 20.76
CA GLU A 93 2.17 23.08 21.37
C GLU A 93 1.06 23.78 22.20
N THR A 94 -0.15 23.84 21.65
CA THR A 94 -1.31 24.40 22.36
C THR A 94 -1.61 23.66 23.66
N LEU A 95 -1.55 22.33 23.65
CA LEU A 95 -1.83 21.51 24.84
C LEU A 95 -0.71 21.61 25.87
N ARG A 96 0.55 21.69 25.45
CA ARG A 96 1.71 21.94 26.34
C ARG A 96 1.62 23.31 26.99
N ALA A 97 1.26 24.35 26.25
CA ALA A 97 1.04 25.70 26.79
C ALA A 97 -0.10 25.73 27.85
N LYS A 98 -1.06 24.81 27.77
CA LYS A 98 -2.11 24.59 28.78
C LYS A 98 -1.66 23.73 29.97
N GLY A 99 -0.38 23.39 30.08
CA GLY A 99 0.19 22.65 31.20
C GLY A 99 0.07 21.13 31.11
N LEU A 100 -0.35 20.56 29.97
CA LEU A 100 -0.39 19.12 29.80
C LEU A 100 0.99 18.56 29.44
N LYS A 101 1.42 17.51 30.14
CA LYS A 101 2.66 16.79 29.82
C LYS A 101 2.38 15.83 28.67
N ILE A 102 3.00 16.09 27.49
CA ILE A 102 2.80 15.25 26.29
C ILE A 102 4.13 14.76 25.77
N THR A 103 4.25 13.43 25.64
CA THR A 103 5.40 12.72 25.07
C THR A 103 5.02 12.16 23.70
N VAL A 104 5.85 12.40 22.70
CA VAL A 104 5.69 11.81 21.35
C VAL A 104 6.35 10.43 21.34
N SER A 105 5.64 9.41 20.85
CA SER A 105 6.21 8.08 20.62
C SER A 105 6.81 8.03 19.23
N HIS A 106 8.06 7.62 19.12
CA HIS A 106 8.74 7.35 17.86
C HIS A 106 8.60 5.88 17.41
N GLU A 107 8.07 5.03 18.27
CA GLU A 107 7.73 3.65 17.93
C GLU A 107 6.33 3.59 17.30
N PRO A 108 6.05 2.56 16.46
CA PRO A 108 4.70 2.34 15.94
C PRO A 108 3.66 2.35 17.07
N PHE A 109 2.63 3.16 16.94
CA PHE A 109 1.64 3.36 18.02
C PHE A 109 0.82 2.10 18.29
N PHE A 110 0.56 1.32 17.23
CA PHE A 110 -0.05 -0.01 17.30
C PHE A 110 0.83 -1.05 16.60
N PRO A 111 1.93 -1.53 17.23
CA PRO A 111 2.87 -2.49 16.62
C PRO A 111 2.18 -3.81 16.23
N GLN A 112 1.06 -4.16 16.88
CA GLN A 112 0.27 -5.34 16.56
C GLN A 112 -0.36 -5.28 15.14
N ARG A 113 -0.50 -4.10 14.49
CA ARG A 113 -0.96 -3.96 13.12
C ARG A 113 -0.09 -4.72 12.12
N SER A 114 1.20 -4.82 12.39
CA SER A 114 2.15 -5.53 11.52
C SER A 114 1.90 -7.04 11.50
N ARG A 115 1.30 -7.60 12.56
CA ARG A 115 0.98 -9.04 12.68
C ARG A 115 -0.51 -9.27 12.44
N LYS A 116 -0.85 -9.73 11.26
CA LYS A 116 -2.25 -9.92 10.86
C LYS A 116 -2.88 -11.15 11.51
N THR A 117 -4.06 -10.97 12.08
CA THR A 117 -4.96 -12.06 12.46
C THR A 117 -5.58 -12.69 11.21
N GLU A 118 -6.12 -13.91 11.30
CA GLU A 118 -6.80 -14.55 10.17
C GLU A 118 -8.03 -13.74 9.69
N HIS A 119 -8.66 -12.96 10.58
CA HIS A 119 -9.73 -12.05 10.19
C HIS A 119 -9.20 -10.91 9.30
N GLU A 120 -8.07 -10.32 9.65
CA GLU A 120 -7.42 -9.26 8.86
C GLU A 120 -6.86 -9.82 7.54
N VAL A 121 -6.33 -11.04 7.55
CA VAL A 121 -5.91 -11.73 6.31
C VAL A 121 -7.08 -11.93 5.34
N ARG A 122 -8.29 -12.25 5.84
CA ARG A 122 -9.49 -12.29 4.97
C ARG A 122 -9.82 -10.93 4.37
N LYS A 123 -9.68 -9.83 5.13
CA LYS A 123 -9.90 -8.46 4.62
C LYS A 123 -8.87 -8.08 3.55
N LEU A 124 -7.59 -8.36 3.80
CA LEU A 124 -6.52 -8.20 2.80
C LEU A 124 -6.79 -9.00 1.53
N THR A 125 -7.20 -10.28 1.68
CA THR A 125 -7.54 -11.12 0.53
C THR A 125 -8.69 -10.54 -0.27
N ALA A 126 -9.72 -9.97 0.38
CA ALA A 126 -10.82 -9.31 -0.31
C ALA A 126 -10.33 -8.07 -1.10
N ALA A 127 -9.46 -7.26 -0.51
CA ALA A 127 -8.87 -6.10 -1.19
C ALA A 127 -8.00 -6.51 -2.38
N LEU A 128 -7.23 -7.61 -2.25
CA LEU A 128 -6.47 -8.18 -3.37
C LEU A 128 -7.37 -8.64 -4.52
N ARG A 129 -8.56 -9.25 -4.24
CA ARG A 129 -9.51 -9.63 -5.32
C ARG A 129 -10.00 -8.40 -6.09
N VAL A 130 -10.15 -7.25 -5.41
CA VAL A 130 -10.48 -5.99 -6.08
C VAL A 130 -9.33 -5.54 -6.99
N ALA A 131 -8.08 -5.58 -6.51
CA ALA A 131 -6.90 -5.25 -7.32
C ALA A 131 -6.78 -6.19 -8.54
N GLU A 132 -6.95 -7.50 -8.34
CA GLU A 132 -6.94 -8.49 -9.42
C GLU A 132 -8.03 -8.24 -10.48
N THR A 133 -9.21 -7.76 -10.06
CA THR A 133 -10.30 -7.39 -11.00
C THR A 133 -9.90 -6.20 -11.87
N GLY A 134 -9.33 -5.16 -11.28
CA GLY A 134 -8.83 -4.00 -12.03
C GLY A 134 -7.70 -4.38 -12.99
N LEU A 135 -6.73 -5.17 -12.55
CA LEU A 135 -5.63 -5.63 -13.38
C LEU A 135 -6.11 -6.53 -14.53
N ARG A 136 -7.05 -7.44 -14.26
CA ARG A 136 -7.70 -8.29 -15.28
C ARG A 136 -8.31 -7.43 -16.38
N ARG A 137 -9.06 -6.38 -16.01
CA ARG A 137 -9.64 -5.46 -16.98
C ARG A 137 -8.56 -4.81 -17.86
N GLY A 138 -7.45 -4.37 -17.27
CA GLY A 138 -6.32 -3.81 -18.02
C GLY A 138 -5.75 -4.80 -19.04
N ILE A 139 -5.55 -6.05 -18.64
CA ILE A 139 -5.07 -7.12 -19.52
C ILE A 139 -6.07 -7.42 -20.64
N ASP A 140 -7.37 -7.47 -20.35
CA ASP A 140 -8.40 -7.74 -21.35
C ASP A 140 -8.46 -6.62 -22.40
N VAL A 141 -8.33 -5.35 -22.00
CA VAL A 141 -8.24 -4.20 -22.91
C VAL A 141 -6.98 -4.31 -23.78
N LEU A 142 -5.83 -4.66 -23.21
CA LEU A 142 -4.58 -4.86 -23.96
C LEU A 142 -4.69 -6.04 -24.95
N ARG A 143 -5.29 -7.16 -24.55
CA ARG A 143 -5.54 -8.29 -25.45
C ARG A 143 -6.43 -7.91 -26.63
N ALA A 144 -7.49 -7.15 -26.37
CA ALA A 144 -8.42 -6.67 -27.40
C ALA A 144 -7.85 -5.54 -28.27
N SER A 145 -6.73 -4.92 -27.88
CA SER A 145 -6.11 -3.84 -28.64
C SER A 145 -5.37 -4.35 -29.88
N LYS A 146 -5.23 -3.49 -30.89
CA LYS A 146 -4.51 -3.75 -32.14
C LYS A 146 -3.43 -2.70 -32.35
N ALA A 147 -2.25 -3.12 -32.82
CA ALA A 147 -1.19 -2.18 -33.21
C ALA A 147 -1.51 -1.56 -34.58
N ASP A 148 -1.29 -0.28 -34.72
CA ASP A 148 -1.24 0.37 -36.03
C ASP A 148 0.11 0.15 -36.76
N LYS A 149 0.24 0.67 -38.00
CA LYS A 149 1.47 0.53 -38.79
C LYS A 149 2.72 1.14 -38.15
N ARG A 150 2.56 2.04 -37.18
CA ARG A 150 3.61 2.70 -36.40
C ARG A 150 3.88 2.00 -35.06
N GLY A 151 3.14 0.92 -34.76
CA GLY A 151 3.26 0.18 -33.52
C GLY A 151 2.48 0.77 -32.33
N PHE A 152 1.70 1.83 -32.51
CA PHE A 152 0.84 2.37 -31.45
C PHE A 152 -0.41 1.51 -31.28
N LEU A 153 -0.77 1.26 -30.01
CA LEU A 153 -1.95 0.49 -29.69
C LEU A 153 -3.23 1.32 -29.90
N LYS A 154 -4.23 0.66 -30.44
CA LYS A 154 -5.60 1.19 -30.59
C LYS A 154 -6.59 0.23 -29.96
N TRP A 155 -7.57 0.77 -29.29
CA TRP A 155 -8.68 0.03 -28.72
C TRP A 155 -9.98 0.82 -28.92
N SER A 156 -11.09 0.15 -29.32
CA SER A 156 -12.37 0.80 -29.65
C SER A 156 -12.19 1.97 -30.63
N ASN A 157 -11.45 1.74 -31.73
CA ASN A 157 -11.19 2.69 -32.82
C ASN A 157 -10.47 3.99 -32.41
N ALA A 158 -9.90 4.08 -31.23
CA ALA A 158 -9.15 5.25 -30.77
C ALA A 158 -7.77 4.82 -30.20
N PRO A 159 -6.79 5.73 -30.14
CA PRO A 159 -5.50 5.44 -29.50
C PRO A 159 -5.68 4.93 -28.07
N LEU A 160 -4.97 3.86 -27.72
CA LEU A 160 -4.91 3.38 -26.34
C LEU A 160 -3.73 4.08 -25.65
N THR A 161 -4.06 4.95 -24.71
CA THR A 161 -3.08 5.66 -23.90
C THR A 161 -3.03 5.09 -22.49
N SER A 162 -1.97 5.42 -21.75
CA SER A 162 -1.84 5.08 -20.32
C SER A 162 -3.06 5.55 -19.53
N GLU A 163 -3.55 6.76 -19.79
CA GLU A 163 -4.69 7.35 -19.10
C GLU A 163 -5.99 6.58 -19.40
N ARG A 164 -6.21 6.18 -20.66
CA ARG A 164 -7.40 5.42 -21.05
C ARG A 164 -7.38 4.02 -20.44
N LEU A 165 -6.24 3.35 -20.47
CA LEU A 165 -6.12 2.02 -19.87
C LEU A 165 -6.32 2.09 -18.35
N ARG A 166 -5.73 3.10 -17.69
CA ARG A 166 -5.93 3.37 -16.27
C ARG A 166 -7.39 3.60 -15.94
N ALA A 167 -8.10 4.42 -16.71
CA ALA A 167 -9.52 4.68 -16.49
C ALA A 167 -10.38 3.41 -16.54
N GLU A 168 -10.07 2.47 -17.46
CA GLU A 168 -10.73 1.17 -17.54
C GLU A 168 -10.45 0.29 -16.30
N MET A 169 -9.18 0.27 -15.85
CA MET A 169 -8.78 -0.46 -14.65
C MET A 169 -9.45 0.12 -13.40
N ASP A 170 -9.42 1.44 -13.24
CA ASP A 170 -10.00 2.15 -12.11
C ASP A 170 -11.53 2.00 -12.06
N ALA A 171 -12.22 2.03 -13.21
CA ALA A 171 -13.64 1.74 -13.29
C ALA A 171 -13.98 0.32 -12.84
N ALA A 172 -13.19 -0.67 -13.22
CA ALA A 172 -13.37 -2.05 -12.77
C ALA A 172 -13.15 -2.21 -11.25
N VAL A 173 -12.17 -1.48 -10.68
CA VAL A 173 -11.95 -1.40 -9.23
C VAL A 173 -13.17 -0.82 -8.51
N LEU A 174 -13.73 0.29 -9.01
CA LEU A 174 -14.93 0.92 -8.44
C LEU A 174 -16.12 -0.05 -8.45
N HIS A 175 -16.37 -0.71 -9.57
CA HIS A 175 -17.44 -1.72 -9.68
C HIS A 175 -17.24 -2.92 -8.77
N ALA A 176 -15.98 -3.28 -8.47
CA ALA A 176 -15.64 -4.36 -7.55
C ALA A 176 -15.69 -3.95 -6.06
N GLY A 177 -16.12 -2.72 -5.76
CA GLY A 177 -16.22 -2.22 -4.38
C GLY A 177 -14.90 -1.74 -3.78
N GLY A 178 -14.00 -1.23 -4.62
CA GLY A 178 -12.76 -0.58 -4.20
C GLY A 178 -12.69 0.88 -4.56
N SER A 179 -11.75 1.59 -3.94
CA SER A 179 -11.38 2.95 -4.29
C SER A 179 -10.00 2.91 -4.95
N PRO A 180 -9.86 3.25 -6.23
CA PRO A 180 -8.57 3.28 -6.91
C PRO A 180 -7.71 4.43 -6.38
N ALA A 181 -6.40 4.25 -6.38
CA ALA A 181 -5.45 5.26 -5.93
C ALA A 181 -4.18 5.20 -6.78
N ASN A 182 -3.93 6.24 -7.57
CA ASN A 182 -2.67 6.42 -8.30
C ASN A 182 -2.20 5.23 -9.17
N THR A 183 -3.12 4.41 -9.68
CA THR A 183 -2.83 3.28 -10.57
C THR A 183 -1.76 3.64 -11.62
N ILE A 184 -0.75 2.79 -11.76
CA ILE A 184 0.36 2.94 -12.71
C ILE A 184 0.05 2.14 -13.98
N VAL A 185 0.22 2.79 -15.12
CA VAL A 185 0.22 2.18 -16.46
C VAL A 185 1.38 2.80 -17.23
N ALA A 186 2.58 2.29 -17.03
CA ALA A 186 3.81 2.90 -17.55
C ALA A 186 4.41 2.07 -18.70
N GLY A 187 4.37 2.61 -19.91
CA GLY A 187 4.88 1.95 -21.13
C GLY A 187 6.32 2.30 -21.47
N GLY A 188 7.08 1.35 -21.98
CA GLY A 188 8.43 1.56 -22.50
C GLY A 188 9.38 2.17 -21.48
N LEU A 189 9.99 3.30 -21.85
CA LEU A 189 10.95 4.01 -20.97
C LEU A 189 10.33 4.51 -19.67
N GLN A 190 9.05 4.89 -19.68
CA GLN A 190 8.36 5.37 -18.48
C GLN A 190 8.33 4.30 -17.38
N GLY A 191 8.19 3.02 -17.76
CA GLY A 191 8.25 1.88 -16.83
C GLY A 191 9.62 1.69 -16.15
N CYS A 192 10.66 2.44 -16.55
CA CYS A 192 11.96 2.45 -15.88
C CYS A 192 12.04 3.39 -14.67
N ASP A 193 11.00 4.19 -14.44
CA ASP A 193 10.80 4.93 -13.19
C ASP A 193 9.69 4.22 -12.40
N PRO A 194 10.00 3.62 -11.23
CA PRO A 194 9.03 2.81 -10.49
C PRO A 194 7.73 3.53 -10.09
N HIS A 195 7.77 4.86 -9.95
CA HIS A 195 6.61 5.67 -9.54
C HIS A 195 5.99 6.49 -10.67
N GLU A 196 6.51 6.39 -11.91
CA GLU A 196 5.89 7.03 -13.07
C GLU A 196 4.53 6.40 -13.39
N ARG A 197 3.48 7.20 -13.32
CA ARG A 197 2.11 6.72 -13.54
C ARG A 197 1.82 6.34 -15.00
N GLY A 198 2.69 6.79 -15.89
CA GLY A 198 2.53 6.63 -17.33
C GLY A 198 1.60 7.68 -17.95
N HIS A 199 1.93 8.06 -19.17
CA HIS A 199 1.17 9.03 -19.96
C HIS A 199 1.33 8.76 -21.47
N GLY A 200 0.35 9.20 -22.26
CA GLY A 200 0.38 9.16 -23.70
C GLY A 200 0.19 7.75 -24.30
N PRO A 201 0.41 7.60 -25.61
CA PRO A 201 0.10 6.39 -26.36
C PRO A 201 0.97 5.21 -25.96
N LEU A 202 0.35 4.05 -25.72
CA LEU A 202 1.03 2.77 -25.51
C LEU A 202 1.45 2.13 -26.84
N ARG A 203 2.50 1.33 -26.81
CA ARG A 203 3.06 0.68 -27.98
C ARG A 203 3.09 -0.84 -27.85
N ALA A 204 2.94 -1.52 -28.97
CA ALA A 204 3.16 -2.95 -29.06
C ALA A 204 4.65 -3.28 -28.94
N ASN A 205 4.94 -4.49 -28.45
CA ASN A 205 6.28 -5.06 -28.27
C ASN A 205 7.17 -4.32 -27.25
N GLU A 206 6.61 -3.39 -26.49
CA GLU A 206 7.28 -2.72 -25.37
C GLU A 206 6.71 -3.20 -24.03
N ALA A 207 7.52 -3.15 -22.97
CA ALA A 207 7.09 -3.45 -21.62
C ALA A 207 6.05 -2.42 -21.16
N ILE A 208 4.98 -2.87 -20.53
CA ILE A 208 3.98 -2.03 -19.86
C ILE A 208 3.90 -2.52 -18.41
N VAL A 209 4.33 -1.69 -17.48
CA VAL A 209 4.16 -1.96 -16.05
C VAL A 209 2.74 -1.53 -15.65
N LEU A 210 1.98 -2.47 -15.13
CA LEU A 210 0.65 -2.28 -14.56
C LEU A 210 0.75 -2.52 -13.06
N ASP A 211 0.53 -1.46 -12.28
CA ASP A 211 0.63 -1.52 -10.83
C ASP A 211 -0.62 -0.89 -10.21
N ILE A 212 -1.30 -1.65 -9.35
CA ILE A 212 -2.62 -1.33 -8.87
C ILE A 212 -2.79 -1.65 -7.39
N PHE A 213 -3.10 -0.62 -6.60
CA PHE A 213 -3.18 -0.70 -5.14
C PHE A 213 -4.46 -0.06 -4.58
N PRO A 214 -5.65 -0.56 -4.93
CA PRO A 214 -6.91 -0.01 -4.45
C PRO A 214 -7.13 -0.27 -2.96
N ARG A 215 -7.86 0.65 -2.33
CA ARG A 215 -8.42 0.44 -0.98
C ARG A 215 -9.80 -0.17 -1.08
N HIS A 216 -10.09 -1.23 -0.37
CA HIS A 216 -11.43 -1.83 -0.31
C HIS A 216 -12.41 -0.88 0.38
N ALA A 217 -13.55 -0.57 -0.25
CA ALA A 217 -14.46 0.50 0.18
C ALA A 217 -15.10 0.29 1.57
N THR A 218 -15.27 -0.95 2.01
CA THR A 218 -15.96 -1.24 3.29
C THR A 218 -15.06 -1.80 4.38
N ASN A 219 -13.99 -2.52 4.03
CA ASN A 219 -13.08 -3.08 5.02
C ASN A 219 -11.79 -2.28 5.19
N PHE A 220 -11.53 -1.31 4.27
CA PHE A 220 -10.47 -0.30 4.27
C PHE A 220 -9.04 -0.84 4.15
N TYR A 221 -8.85 -2.14 3.94
CA TYR A 221 -7.54 -2.72 3.64
C TYR A 221 -7.15 -2.41 2.19
N PHE A 222 -5.85 -2.28 1.94
CA PHE A 222 -5.31 -2.14 0.60
C PHE A 222 -5.07 -3.51 -0.03
N GLY A 223 -5.34 -3.61 -1.34
CA GLY A 223 -4.77 -4.62 -2.20
C GLY A 223 -3.56 -4.03 -2.90
N ASP A 224 -2.58 -4.87 -3.28
CA ASP A 224 -1.39 -4.40 -3.96
C ASP A 224 -0.89 -5.47 -4.94
N LEU A 225 -0.68 -5.09 -6.20
CA LEU A 225 -0.40 -6.05 -7.25
C LEU A 225 0.23 -5.39 -8.47
N THR A 226 1.43 -5.82 -8.83
CA THR A 226 2.09 -5.38 -10.06
C THR A 226 2.31 -6.54 -11.04
N ARG A 227 2.05 -6.29 -12.32
CA ARG A 227 2.47 -7.14 -13.44
C ARG A 227 3.10 -6.30 -14.55
N THR A 228 4.14 -6.82 -15.15
CA THR A 228 4.68 -6.29 -16.40
C THR A 228 4.23 -7.17 -17.55
N VAL A 229 3.67 -6.55 -18.59
CA VAL A 229 3.13 -7.24 -19.77
C VAL A 229 3.61 -6.57 -21.06
N VAL A 230 3.52 -7.31 -22.17
CA VAL A 230 3.79 -6.83 -23.52
C VAL A 230 2.62 -7.20 -24.43
N LYS A 231 1.99 -6.25 -25.10
CA LYS A 231 1.08 -6.58 -26.21
C LYS A 231 1.91 -6.92 -27.46
N GLY A 232 1.89 -8.18 -27.86
CA GLY A 232 2.67 -8.70 -28.97
C GLY A 232 3.88 -9.52 -28.50
N ARG A 233 5.07 -9.27 -29.06
CA ARG A 233 6.29 -10.02 -28.77
C ARG A 233 7.31 -9.18 -28.02
N ALA A 234 7.77 -9.66 -26.89
CA ALA A 234 8.88 -9.08 -26.15
C ALA A 234 10.21 -9.33 -26.90
N THR A 235 11.16 -8.41 -26.77
CA THR A 235 12.54 -8.65 -27.20
C THR A 235 13.18 -9.76 -26.36
N GLU A 236 14.24 -10.38 -26.86
CA GLU A 236 14.97 -11.40 -26.11
C GLU A 236 15.54 -10.83 -24.79
N ALA A 237 16.08 -9.60 -24.86
CA ALA A 237 16.57 -8.89 -23.67
C ALA A 237 15.48 -8.70 -22.62
N LEU A 238 14.28 -8.29 -23.01
CA LEU A 238 13.15 -8.12 -22.10
C LEU A 238 12.66 -9.46 -21.52
N ARG A 239 12.60 -10.52 -22.32
CA ARG A 239 12.26 -11.88 -21.82
C ARG A 239 13.25 -12.36 -20.77
N LYS A 240 14.55 -12.17 -21.02
CA LYS A 240 15.62 -12.52 -20.08
C LYS A 240 15.48 -11.72 -18.79
N GLN A 241 15.28 -10.39 -18.89
CA GLN A 241 15.06 -9.51 -17.72
C GLN A 241 13.84 -9.94 -16.92
N TYR A 242 12.71 -10.23 -17.57
CA TYR A 242 11.48 -10.70 -16.95
C TYR A 242 11.71 -12.04 -16.20
N ALA A 243 12.36 -12.99 -16.86
CA ALA A 243 12.68 -14.29 -16.24
C ALA A 243 13.59 -14.13 -15.01
N THR A 244 14.57 -13.22 -15.08
CA THR A 244 15.45 -12.90 -13.94
C THR A 244 14.64 -12.34 -12.74
N VAL A 245 13.74 -11.37 -12.97
CA VAL A 245 12.87 -10.82 -11.91
C VAL A 245 11.94 -11.90 -11.34
N GLN A 246 11.30 -12.68 -12.21
CA GLN A 246 10.40 -13.77 -11.79
C GLN A 246 11.13 -14.82 -10.95
N ASN A 247 12.32 -15.25 -11.37
CA ASN A 247 13.13 -16.21 -10.63
C ASN A 247 13.65 -15.63 -9.31
N GLY A 248 14.02 -14.33 -9.31
CA GLY A 248 14.39 -13.61 -8.09
C GLY A 248 13.25 -13.54 -7.08
N LYS A 249 12.04 -13.21 -7.51
CA LYS A 249 10.83 -13.22 -6.68
C LYS A 249 10.59 -14.59 -6.05
N ARG A 250 10.57 -15.63 -6.87
CA ARG A 250 10.39 -17.03 -6.40
C ARG A 250 11.48 -17.44 -5.41
N TRP A 251 12.72 -17.05 -5.68
CA TRP A 251 13.84 -17.35 -4.79
C TRP A 251 13.66 -16.67 -3.43
N VAL A 252 13.33 -15.36 -3.38
CA VAL A 252 13.08 -14.63 -2.12
C VAL A 252 11.95 -15.30 -1.35
N MET A 253 10.81 -15.55 -1.99
CA MET A 253 9.65 -16.15 -1.32
C MET A 253 9.98 -17.54 -0.72
N LYS A 254 10.86 -18.31 -1.36
CA LYS A 254 11.34 -19.61 -0.85
C LYS A 254 12.21 -19.47 0.41
N GLN A 255 12.93 -18.35 0.57
CA GLN A 255 13.77 -18.09 1.74
C GLN A 255 12.99 -17.47 2.90
N MET A 256 11.85 -16.85 2.63
CA MET A 256 11.06 -16.14 3.63
C MET A 256 10.39 -17.10 4.61
N ARG A 257 10.62 -16.87 5.89
CA ARG A 257 9.97 -17.50 7.05
C ARG A 257 10.20 -16.66 8.29
N ALA A 258 9.53 -16.97 9.38
CA ALA A 258 9.79 -16.31 10.65
C ALA A 258 11.28 -16.54 11.06
N GLY A 259 11.93 -15.45 11.48
CA GLY A 259 13.34 -15.41 11.81
C GLY A 259 14.30 -15.17 10.64
N ALA A 260 13.83 -15.21 9.38
CA ALA A 260 14.67 -14.86 8.23
C ALA A 260 15.09 -13.39 8.29
N ASP A 261 16.34 -13.13 7.95
CA ASP A 261 16.94 -11.78 7.95
C ASP A 261 16.60 -11.05 6.65
N GLY A 262 15.67 -10.08 6.74
CA GLY A 262 15.20 -9.32 5.57
C GLY A 262 16.32 -8.54 4.86
N PRO A 263 17.13 -7.74 5.57
CA PRO A 263 18.31 -7.07 4.99
C PRO A 263 19.25 -8.02 4.23
N ALA A 264 19.59 -9.17 4.84
CA ALA A 264 20.46 -10.15 4.20
C ALA A 264 19.83 -10.74 2.92
N LEU A 265 18.54 -11.06 2.95
CA LEU A 265 17.82 -11.57 1.77
C LEU A 265 17.76 -10.53 0.65
N GLN A 266 17.51 -9.26 0.96
CA GLN A 266 17.54 -8.19 -0.03
C GLN A 266 18.92 -8.03 -0.66
N LYS A 267 19.99 -8.02 0.15
CA LYS A 267 21.36 -7.97 -0.35
C LYS A 267 21.67 -9.14 -1.28
N GLN A 268 21.33 -10.36 -0.86
CA GLN A 268 21.54 -11.57 -1.66
C GLN A 268 20.78 -11.52 -3.01
N LEU A 269 19.55 -10.97 -3.03
CA LEU A 269 18.79 -10.80 -4.26
C LEU A 269 19.49 -9.83 -5.22
N ILE A 270 19.97 -8.69 -4.72
CA ILE A 270 20.70 -7.70 -5.53
C ILE A 270 21.98 -8.30 -6.10
N GLU A 271 22.77 -9.04 -5.30
CA GLU A 271 23.97 -9.73 -5.77
C GLU A 271 23.64 -10.82 -6.81
N ARG A 272 22.53 -11.53 -6.63
CA ARG A 272 22.04 -12.48 -7.62
C ARG A 272 21.73 -11.79 -8.95
N PHE A 273 21.00 -10.70 -8.95
CA PHE A 273 20.70 -9.93 -10.17
C PHE A 273 21.98 -9.41 -10.84
N LYS A 274 22.93 -8.93 -10.04
CA LYS A 274 24.25 -8.53 -10.54
C LYS A 274 24.98 -9.67 -11.24
N SER A 275 24.99 -10.88 -10.64
CA SER A 275 25.65 -12.07 -11.22
C SER A 275 24.98 -12.54 -12.52
N GLU A 276 23.68 -12.26 -12.71
CA GLU A 276 22.93 -12.54 -13.93
C GLU A 276 23.06 -11.42 -15.00
N GLY A 277 23.89 -10.39 -14.73
CA GLY A 277 24.17 -9.28 -15.65
C GLY A 277 23.34 -8.04 -15.45
N TYR A 278 22.66 -7.92 -14.29
CA TYR A 278 21.80 -6.79 -13.93
C TYR A 278 22.30 -6.06 -12.67
N PRO A 279 23.45 -5.35 -12.73
CA PRO A 279 23.96 -4.59 -11.60
C PRO A 279 23.06 -3.38 -11.28
N THR A 280 23.01 -3.00 -10.00
CA THR A 280 22.40 -1.74 -9.58
C THR A 280 23.47 -0.65 -9.57
N GLU A 281 23.34 0.32 -10.44
CA GLU A 281 24.35 1.38 -10.63
C GLU A 281 23.74 2.63 -11.28
N GLN A 282 24.51 3.69 -11.44
CA GLN A 282 24.15 4.84 -12.26
C GLN A 282 24.71 4.68 -13.69
N ARG A 283 23.85 4.89 -14.70
CA ARG A 283 24.19 4.97 -16.12
C ARG A 283 23.54 6.21 -16.70
N ASP A 284 24.32 7.04 -17.37
CA ASP A 284 23.84 8.27 -18.04
C ASP A 284 22.97 9.16 -17.13
N GLY A 285 23.38 9.30 -15.86
CA GLY A 285 22.68 10.10 -14.85
C GLY A 285 21.40 9.48 -14.26
N ARG A 286 21.09 8.21 -14.61
CA ARG A 286 19.93 7.48 -14.09
C ARG A 286 20.34 6.24 -13.29
N TRP A 287 19.57 5.91 -12.27
CA TRP A 287 19.67 4.61 -11.63
C TRP A 287 19.11 3.51 -12.53
N VAL A 288 19.86 2.40 -12.64
CA VAL A 288 19.43 1.16 -13.30
C VAL A 288 19.59 -0.02 -12.35
N GLY A 289 18.94 -1.15 -12.66
CA GLY A 289 18.93 -2.33 -11.80
C GLY A 289 17.78 -2.32 -10.79
N MET A 290 17.97 -2.90 -9.62
CA MET A 290 17.03 -2.91 -8.51
C MET A 290 17.46 -1.91 -7.45
N PHE A 291 16.91 -0.71 -7.48
CA PHE A 291 17.27 0.40 -6.57
C PHE A 291 16.19 0.75 -5.55
N HIS A 292 15.25 -0.15 -5.32
CA HIS A 292 14.25 -0.08 -4.24
C HIS A 292 14.26 -1.35 -3.39
N GLY A 293 13.49 -1.36 -2.30
CA GLY A 293 13.34 -2.52 -1.42
C GLY A 293 12.63 -3.69 -2.09
N VAL A 294 12.80 -4.89 -1.52
CA VAL A 294 12.04 -6.08 -1.95
C VAL A 294 10.54 -5.90 -1.71
N GLY A 295 10.16 -5.10 -0.71
CA GLY A 295 8.76 -4.87 -0.40
C GLY A 295 8.54 -4.15 0.93
N HIS A 296 7.28 -4.00 1.28
CA HIS A 296 6.80 -3.28 2.47
C HIS A 296 5.63 -4.01 3.12
N GLY A 297 5.35 -3.68 4.37
CA GLY A 297 4.14 -4.11 5.06
C GLY A 297 2.89 -3.55 4.35
N LEU A 298 1.81 -4.31 4.37
CA LEU A 298 0.53 -3.95 3.75
C LEU A 298 -0.62 -4.19 4.72
N GLY A 299 -1.59 -3.28 4.75
CA GLY A 299 -2.78 -3.42 5.59
C GLY A 299 -3.79 -2.31 5.44
N LEU A 300 -4.02 -1.57 6.51
CA LEU A 300 -4.87 -0.36 6.52
C LEU A 300 -4.17 0.85 5.91
N ASP A 301 -2.83 0.84 5.86
CA ASP A 301 -2.02 1.70 5.00
C ASP A 301 -1.45 0.88 3.85
N LEU A 302 -1.22 1.54 2.71
CA LEU A 302 -0.50 0.95 1.58
C LEU A 302 0.93 0.57 1.99
N HIS A 303 1.60 1.45 2.70
CA HIS A 303 2.95 1.26 3.18
C HIS A 303 2.97 1.15 4.72
N GLU A 304 2.73 -0.03 5.27
CA GLU A 304 2.87 -0.28 6.71
C GLU A 304 4.31 -0.66 7.10
N SER A 305 4.66 -0.38 8.35
CA SER A 305 5.86 -0.96 8.98
C SER A 305 5.65 -2.45 9.31
N PRO A 306 6.72 -3.26 9.25
CA PRO A 306 8.07 -2.91 8.79
C PRO A 306 8.23 -2.97 7.27
N ARG A 307 9.23 -2.28 6.73
CA ARG A 307 9.76 -2.55 5.38
C ARG A 307 10.47 -3.90 5.38
N PHE A 308 10.59 -4.55 4.22
CA PHE A 308 11.23 -5.85 4.07
C PHE A 308 12.65 -5.89 4.69
N ALA A 309 13.43 -4.86 4.43
CA ALA A 309 14.81 -4.72 4.92
C ALA A 309 14.93 -4.04 6.30
N ALA A 310 13.85 -3.92 7.08
CA ALA A 310 13.91 -3.29 8.39
C ALA A 310 14.42 -4.24 9.51
N GLY A 311 14.48 -5.55 9.24
CA GLY A 311 14.95 -6.51 10.25
C GLY A 311 14.49 -7.94 9.97
N LYS A 312 14.42 -8.75 11.02
CA LYS A 312 13.95 -10.14 10.90
C LYS A 312 12.47 -10.21 10.63
N LEU A 313 12.08 -11.04 9.67
CA LEU A 313 10.69 -11.35 9.37
C LEU A 313 10.07 -12.15 10.53
N PHE A 314 8.76 -12.00 10.75
CA PHE A 314 8.07 -12.73 11.83
C PHE A 314 6.74 -13.32 11.33
N ALA A 315 6.26 -14.35 12.00
CA ALA A 315 5.01 -15.00 11.64
C ALA A 315 3.81 -14.05 11.78
N GLY A 316 2.93 -14.03 10.79
CA GLY A 316 1.77 -13.13 10.68
C GLY A 316 2.07 -11.80 10.02
N LEU A 317 3.32 -11.49 9.65
CA LEU A 317 3.66 -10.31 8.86
C LEU A 317 3.02 -10.40 7.48
N SER A 318 2.23 -9.39 7.11
CA SER A 318 1.77 -9.15 5.73
C SER A 318 2.79 -8.27 5.03
N ILE A 319 3.30 -8.71 3.87
CA ILE A 319 4.34 -7.97 3.17
C ILE A 319 4.25 -8.21 1.65
N THR A 320 4.55 -7.17 0.86
CA THR A 320 4.72 -7.29 -0.59
C THR A 320 6.05 -7.95 -0.93
N VAL A 321 6.11 -8.63 -2.06
CA VAL A 321 7.34 -9.16 -2.66
C VAL A 321 7.35 -8.74 -4.12
N GLU A 322 8.05 -7.64 -4.42
CA GLU A 322 7.95 -6.86 -5.65
C GLU A 322 9.31 -6.54 -6.31
N PRO A 323 10.23 -7.48 -6.43
CA PRO A 323 11.49 -7.16 -7.09
C PRO A 323 11.27 -6.60 -8.48
N GLY A 324 12.12 -5.63 -8.86
CA GLY A 324 12.07 -5.00 -10.18
C GLY A 324 13.45 -4.77 -10.76
N LEU A 325 13.54 -4.75 -12.08
CA LEU A 325 14.72 -4.36 -12.86
C LEU A 325 14.34 -3.30 -13.88
N TYR A 326 15.10 -2.23 -13.91
CA TYR A 326 14.79 -1.04 -14.69
C TYR A 326 15.99 -0.67 -15.56
N TYR A 327 15.89 -0.99 -16.87
CA TYR A 327 16.95 -0.73 -17.86
C TYR A 327 16.36 -0.06 -19.11
N PRO A 328 16.69 1.22 -19.37
CA PRO A 328 16.08 1.99 -20.46
C PRO A 328 16.07 1.32 -21.84
N GLY A 329 17.06 0.48 -22.13
CA GLY A 329 17.12 -0.25 -23.42
C GLY A 329 16.16 -1.44 -23.53
N ALA A 330 15.75 -2.03 -22.43
CA ALA A 330 14.83 -3.17 -22.38
C ALA A 330 13.43 -2.78 -21.82
N GLY A 331 13.37 -1.77 -20.97
CA GLY A 331 12.19 -1.34 -20.25
C GLY A 331 12.23 -1.70 -18.76
N GLY A 332 11.19 -1.30 -18.02
CA GLY A 332 11.01 -1.68 -16.62
C GLY A 332 10.27 -3.02 -16.49
N VAL A 333 10.70 -3.82 -15.54
CA VAL A 333 10.01 -5.06 -15.13
C VAL A 333 9.84 -5.06 -13.62
N ARG A 334 8.59 -5.16 -13.13
CA ARG A 334 8.24 -5.41 -11.74
C ARG A 334 7.16 -6.50 -11.68
N ILE A 335 7.32 -7.46 -10.80
CA ILE A 335 6.35 -8.54 -10.56
C ILE A 335 6.14 -8.63 -9.06
N GLU A 336 4.93 -8.40 -8.62
CA GLU A 336 4.58 -8.26 -7.21
C GLU A 336 3.50 -9.24 -6.79
N ASP A 337 3.66 -9.79 -5.60
CA ASP A 337 2.64 -10.52 -4.87
C ASP A 337 2.63 -10.09 -3.40
N VAL A 338 1.49 -10.27 -2.74
CA VAL A 338 1.34 -10.09 -1.28
C VAL A 338 1.36 -11.44 -0.59
N VAL A 339 2.19 -11.55 0.45
CA VAL A 339 2.33 -12.77 1.22
C VAL A 339 2.12 -12.56 2.72
N ILE A 340 1.70 -13.62 3.41
CA ILE A 340 1.76 -13.72 4.87
C ILE A 340 2.93 -14.60 5.24
N VAL A 341 3.85 -14.08 6.05
CA VAL A 341 4.98 -14.84 6.58
C VAL A 341 4.48 -15.87 7.59
N GLY A 342 4.80 -17.12 7.38
CA GLY A 342 4.52 -18.22 8.29
C GLY A 342 5.74 -18.64 9.12
N LYS A 343 5.60 -19.66 9.95
CA LYS A 343 6.71 -20.22 10.75
C LYS A 343 7.79 -20.85 9.87
N THR A 344 7.39 -21.55 8.80
CA THR A 344 8.30 -22.37 7.95
C THR A 344 8.35 -21.89 6.49
N GLY A 345 7.56 -20.91 6.09
CA GLY A 345 7.47 -20.41 4.71
C GLY A 345 6.49 -19.26 4.62
N VAL A 346 5.96 -18.98 3.43
CA VAL A 346 4.98 -17.93 3.18
C VAL A 346 3.69 -18.49 2.60
N ARG A 347 2.56 -17.85 2.89
CA ARG A 347 1.28 -18.03 2.22
C ARG A 347 1.08 -16.90 1.22
N ASN A 348 1.19 -17.19 -0.07
CA ASN A 348 0.89 -16.22 -1.12
C ASN A 348 -0.63 -15.98 -1.19
N LEU A 349 -1.05 -14.73 -1.02
CA LEU A 349 -2.45 -14.32 -1.09
C LEU A 349 -2.88 -13.94 -2.51
N THR A 350 -1.93 -13.52 -3.34
CA THR A 350 -2.17 -13.14 -4.74
C THR A 350 -2.54 -14.36 -5.59
N LYS A 351 -3.61 -14.24 -6.37
CA LYS A 351 -4.13 -15.29 -7.26
C LYS A 351 -4.21 -14.81 -8.71
N PHE A 352 -3.09 -14.26 -9.19
CA PHE A 352 -3.02 -13.67 -10.51
C PHE A 352 -1.79 -14.22 -11.28
N GLU A 353 -2.00 -14.58 -12.54
CA GLU A 353 -0.97 -15.16 -13.38
C GLU A 353 0.17 -14.18 -13.70
N GLU A 354 1.34 -14.74 -13.97
CA GLU A 354 2.55 -14.06 -14.43
C GLU A 354 2.76 -14.36 -15.92
N GLU A 355 2.05 -13.66 -16.79
CA GLU A 355 2.16 -13.77 -18.24
C GLU A 355 2.82 -12.50 -18.80
N LEU A 356 3.93 -12.65 -19.53
CA LEU A 356 4.62 -11.50 -20.14
C LEU A 356 3.96 -11.09 -21.47
N GLU A 357 3.69 -12.02 -22.36
CA GLU A 357 3.26 -11.74 -23.75
C GLU A 357 1.76 -11.93 -23.91
N LEU A 358 1.04 -10.86 -24.14
CA LEU A 358 -0.40 -10.88 -24.43
C LEU A 358 -0.62 -10.97 -25.95
N ARG A 359 -1.21 -12.07 -26.39
CA ARG A 359 -1.57 -12.28 -27.81
C ARG A 359 -2.90 -11.66 -28.16
#